data_1424ffc8f7d72855ee72f4d4ea236429
#
_entry.id   1424ffc8f7d72855ee72f4d4ea236429
#
_cell.length_a   1.000
_cell.length_b   1.000
_cell.length_c   1.000
_cell.angle_alpha   90.00
_cell.angle_beta   90.00
_cell.angle_gamma   90.00
#
_symmetry.space_group_name_H-M   'P 1'
#
loop_
_entity.id
_entity.type
_entity.pdbx_description
1 polymer ?
#
loop_
_entity_poly.entity_id
_entity_poly.type
_entity_poly.pdbx_seq_one_letter_code
_entity_poly.pdbx_strand_id
1 'polypeptide(L)'
;AWTQISGASNAYTKPSWYQTLGIKIQSVSNAIHQKTLRGGANFVVVSPETATILESVTGYVQNTGDASAKTYAMGVEAVGSINNRYTVYKNPYMLDNTILVGFRGSNFLETGAVYAPYVPMIMTPLVYDPQNFTPRKGVMTRYAKKMVRPEFYGKVIVADIDQV
;
A
#
# COMPACT_ATOMS: atom_id res chain seq x y z
N ALA A 1 17.31 -0.78 -0.19
CA ALA A 1 16.80 -2.13 -0.40
C ALA A 1 16.98 -2.95 0.89
N TRP A 2 16.07 -3.87 1.13
CA TRP A 2 16.19 -4.92 2.15
C TRP A 2 16.34 -6.25 1.41
N THR A 3 17.29 -7.05 1.79
CA THR A 3 17.58 -8.34 1.15
C THR A 3 17.50 -9.43 2.20
N GLN A 4 16.81 -10.49 1.89
CA GLN A 4 16.80 -11.69 2.72
C GLN A 4 18.17 -12.37 2.65
N ILE A 5 18.71 -12.80 3.78
CA ILE A 5 19.93 -13.60 3.80
C ILE A 5 19.56 -15.07 3.54
N SER A 6 20.04 -15.60 2.42
CA SER A 6 20.02 -17.03 2.15
C SER A 6 21.36 -17.62 2.56
N GLY A 7 21.40 -18.46 3.60
CA GLY A 7 22.62 -19.17 3.98
C GLY A 7 22.63 -19.63 5.43
N ALA A 8 23.02 -20.85 5.65
CA ALA A 8 22.91 -21.57 6.93
C ALA A 8 23.98 -21.21 7.97
N SER A 9 24.86 -20.26 7.71
CA SER A 9 26.02 -19.97 8.60
C SER A 9 25.88 -18.72 9.46
N ASN A 10 24.75 -18.01 9.42
CA ASN A 10 24.54 -16.83 10.23
C ASN A 10 23.77 -17.14 11.50
N ALA A 11 24.16 -16.50 12.60
CA ALA A 11 23.54 -16.65 13.92
C ALA A 11 22.06 -16.20 13.98
N TYR A 12 21.52 -15.67 12.89
CA TYR A 12 20.14 -15.23 12.79
C TYR A 12 19.27 -16.30 12.15
N THR A 13 18.23 -16.72 12.84
CA THR A 13 17.16 -17.55 12.29
C THR A 13 16.32 -16.71 11.32
N LYS A 14 15.64 -17.34 10.34
CA LYS A 14 14.72 -16.64 9.40
C LYS A 14 13.73 -15.70 10.12
N PRO A 15 13.05 -16.11 11.21
CA PRO A 15 12.14 -15.22 11.93
C PRO A 15 12.81 -13.96 12.51
N SER A 16 14.03 -14.09 13.03
CA SER A 16 14.80 -12.92 13.56
C SER A 16 15.17 -11.95 12.45
N TRP A 17 15.44 -12.47 11.26
CA TRP A 17 15.77 -11.65 10.11
C TRP A 17 14.56 -10.84 9.59
N TYR A 18 13.38 -11.43 9.60
CA TYR A 18 12.17 -10.72 9.18
C TYR A 18 11.85 -9.49 10.06
N GLN A 19 12.23 -9.50 11.32
CA GLN A 19 12.10 -8.35 12.21
C GLN A 19 12.91 -7.13 11.73
N THR A 20 14.01 -7.34 11.01
CA THR A 20 14.82 -6.25 10.43
C THR A 20 14.07 -5.46 9.36
N LEU A 21 13.07 -6.05 8.71
CA LEU A 21 12.20 -5.36 7.77
C LEU A 21 11.38 -4.25 8.47
N GLY A 22 10.88 -4.52 9.66
CA GLY A 22 10.21 -3.52 10.50
C GLY A 22 11.12 -2.34 10.84
N ILE A 23 12.40 -2.61 11.17
CA ILE A 23 13.41 -1.58 11.43
C ILE A 23 13.65 -0.74 10.16
N LYS A 24 13.67 -1.37 8.99
CA LYS A 24 13.85 -0.65 7.73
C LYS A 24 12.68 0.28 7.41
N ILE A 25 11.46 -0.16 7.65
CA ILE A 25 10.24 0.67 7.51
C ILE A 25 10.33 1.86 8.47
N GLN A 26 10.74 1.63 9.72
CA GLN A 26 10.92 2.69 10.71
C GLN A 26 12.00 3.70 10.29
N SER A 27 13.09 3.24 9.71
CA SER A 27 14.15 4.12 9.18
C SER A 27 13.64 5.03 8.08
N VAL A 28 12.81 4.52 7.17
CA VAL A 28 12.16 5.34 6.13
C VAL A 28 11.19 6.34 6.75
N SER A 29 10.41 5.94 7.75
CA SER A 29 9.51 6.83 8.49
C SER A 29 10.27 7.98 9.15
N ASN A 30 11.42 7.70 9.76
CA ASN A 30 12.27 8.71 10.37
C ASN A 30 12.84 9.68 9.31
N ALA A 31 13.22 9.18 8.14
CA ALA A 31 13.68 10.03 7.03
C ALA A 31 12.57 10.96 6.52
N ILE A 32 11.33 10.48 6.45
CA ILE A 32 10.16 11.32 6.13
C ILE A 32 9.98 12.40 7.18
N HIS A 33 10.06 12.05 8.46
CA HIS A 33 9.95 13.00 9.57
C HIS A 33 11.03 14.09 9.50
N GLN A 34 12.28 13.70 9.27
CA GLN A 34 13.40 14.65 9.19
C GLN A 34 13.26 15.62 8.02
N LYS A 35 12.74 15.17 6.89
CA LYS A 35 12.55 16.01 5.71
C LYS A 35 11.34 16.93 5.80
N THR A 36 10.26 16.46 6.37
CA THR A 36 8.98 17.17 6.37
C THR A 36 8.74 17.95 7.65
N LEU A 37 9.35 17.58 8.78
CA LEU A 37 9.14 18.14 10.13
C LEU A 37 7.65 18.15 10.55
N ARG A 38 6.81 17.34 9.90
CA ARG A 38 5.37 17.26 10.14
C ARG A 38 4.94 15.98 10.85
N GLY A 39 5.79 14.97 10.83
CA GLY A 39 5.53 13.69 11.45
C GLY A 39 6.10 12.53 10.64
N GLY A 40 6.21 11.38 11.27
CA GLY A 40 6.59 10.14 10.59
C GLY A 40 5.44 9.53 9.82
N ALA A 41 5.72 8.51 9.04
CA ALA A 41 4.71 7.76 8.30
C ALA A 41 3.60 7.23 9.21
N ASN A 42 2.40 7.14 8.69
CA ASN A 42 1.23 6.61 9.40
C ASN A 42 0.51 5.48 8.63
N PHE A 43 0.89 5.23 7.39
CA PHE A 43 0.38 4.10 6.63
C PHE A 43 1.48 3.42 5.81
N VAL A 44 1.24 2.14 5.51
CA VAL A 44 2.12 1.30 4.69
C VAL A 44 1.24 0.53 3.70
N VAL A 45 1.61 0.55 2.44
CA VAL A 45 0.95 -0.25 1.40
C VAL A 45 1.91 -1.33 0.94
N VAL A 46 1.45 -2.58 0.95
CA VAL A 46 2.25 -3.75 0.66
C VAL A 46 1.62 -4.65 -0.38
N SER A 47 2.44 -5.40 -1.10
CA SER A 47 1.97 -6.51 -1.94
C SER A 47 1.54 -7.71 -1.07
N PRO A 48 0.76 -8.66 -1.60
CA PRO A 48 0.35 -9.84 -0.85
C PRO A 48 1.51 -10.66 -0.28
N GLU A 49 2.59 -10.83 -1.03
CA GLU A 49 3.78 -11.58 -0.61
C GLU A 49 4.52 -10.90 0.52
N THR A 50 4.77 -9.60 0.39
CA THR A 50 5.40 -8.82 1.47
C THR A 50 4.50 -8.70 2.71
N ALA A 51 3.17 -8.76 2.55
CA ALA A 51 2.23 -8.82 3.67
C ALA A 51 2.46 -10.08 4.52
N THR A 52 2.66 -11.23 3.89
CA THR A 52 2.94 -12.50 4.60
C THR A 52 4.20 -12.42 5.45
N ILE A 53 5.25 -11.77 4.93
CA ILE A 53 6.48 -11.52 5.71
C ILE A 53 6.20 -10.60 6.90
N LEU A 54 5.43 -9.52 6.70
CA LEU A 54 5.10 -8.59 7.76
C LEU A 54 4.22 -9.19 8.86
N GLU A 55 3.34 -10.12 8.53
CA GLU A 55 2.52 -10.85 9.49
C GLU A 55 3.37 -11.68 10.48
N SER A 56 4.56 -12.07 10.07
CA SER A 56 5.53 -12.79 10.94
C SER A 56 6.35 -11.86 11.83
N VAL A 57 6.27 -10.54 11.63
CA VAL A 57 7.04 -9.55 12.41
C VAL A 57 6.40 -9.35 13.77
N THR A 58 7.20 -9.38 14.83
CA THR A 58 6.74 -9.09 16.20
C THR A 58 6.16 -7.67 16.27
N GLY A 59 4.94 -7.54 16.80
CA GLY A 59 4.22 -6.26 16.90
C GLY A 59 3.24 -6.02 15.76
N TYR A 60 3.08 -6.96 14.83
CA TYR A 60 1.99 -6.94 13.88
C TYR A 60 0.68 -7.37 14.56
N VAL A 61 -0.34 -6.55 14.45
CA VAL A 61 -1.68 -6.83 14.96
C VAL A 61 -2.63 -6.92 13.78
N GLN A 62 -3.21 -8.09 13.58
CA GLN A 62 -4.21 -8.29 12.55
C GLN A 62 -5.48 -7.50 12.87
N ASN A 63 -6.06 -6.89 11.87
CA ASN A 63 -7.39 -6.31 11.99
C ASN A 63 -8.42 -7.44 11.86
N THR A 64 -8.80 -8.03 12.99
CA THR A 64 -9.85 -9.06 13.10
C THR A 64 -11.24 -8.40 13.14
N GLY A 65 -11.54 -7.48 12.23
CA GLY A 65 -12.90 -7.01 12.06
C GLY A 65 -13.86 -8.20 11.89
N ASP A 66 -15.12 -8.04 12.32
CA ASP A 66 -16.14 -9.07 12.35
C ASP A 66 -16.00 -10.12 11.23
N ALA A 67 -15.71 -11.34 11.62
CA ALA A 67 -15.53 -12.46 10.70
C ALA A 67 -16.76 -12.72 9.82
N SER A 68 -17.92 -12.20 10.22
CA SER A 68 -19.19 -12.26 9.50
C SER A 68 -19.30 -11.28 8.32
N ALA A 69 -18.44 -10.27 8.27
CA ALA A 69 -18.46 -9.22 7.25
C ALA A 69 -17.37 -9.35 6.19
N LYS A 70 -16.65 -10.48 6.15
CA LYS A 70 -15.67 -10.76 5.09
C LYS A 70 -16.37 -11.01 3.75
N THR A 71 -16.88 -9.95 3.19
CA THR A 71 -17.20 -9.88 1.77
C THR A 71 -15.87 -9.94 1.02
N TYR A 72 -15.78 -10.73 -0.03
CA TYR A 72 -14.58 -10.78 -0.89
C TYR A 72 -14.22 -9.37 -1.35
N ALA A 73 -13.22 -8.78 -0.73
CA ALA A 73 -12.75 -7.44 -1.09
C ALA A 73 -11.89 -7.55 -2.35
N MET A 74 -12.49 -7.17 -3.47
CA MET A 74 -11.75 -6.97 -4.71
C MET A 74 -11.09 -5.58 -4.62
N GLY A 75 -9.88 -5.49 -4.09
CA GLY A 75 -9.17 -4.22 -4.02
C GLY A 75 -8.19 -4.09 -2.87
N VAL A 76 -7.91 -2.87 -2.48
CA VAL A 76 -6.99 -2.53 -1.38
C VAL A 76 -7.72 -2.67 -0.06
N GLU A 77 -7.23 -3.53 0.82
CA GLU A 77 -7.80 -3.81 2.12
C GLU A 77 -6.84 -3.44 3.25
N ALA A 78 -7.38 -2.90 4.35
CA ALA A 78 -6.62 -2.69 5.57
C ALA A 78 -6.53 -4.01 6.34
N VAL A 79 -5.33 -4.60 6.39
CA VAL A 79 -5.11 -5.96 6.94
C VAL A 79 -4.71 -5.93 8.41
N GLY A 80 -4.03 -4.88 8.84
CA GLY A 80 -3.55 -4.80 10.21
C GLY A 80 -2.82 -3.51 10.54
N SER A 81 -2.15 -3.53 11.67
CA SER A 81 -1.27 -2.43 12.10
C SER A 81 0.06 -2.97 12.62
N ILE A 82 1.12 -2.21 12.41
CA ILE A 82 2.45 -2.52 12.96
C ILE A 82 2.73 -1.54 14.09
N ASN A 83 3.05 -2.10 15.28
CA ASN A 83 3.36 -1.35 16.50
C ASN A 83 2.33 -0.26 16.87
N ASN A 84 1.07 -0.46 16.48
CA ASN A 84 -0.02 0.51 16.66
C ASN A 84 0.28 1.90 16.06
N ARG A 85 1.22 1.99 15.13
CA ARG A 85 1.69 3.23 14.50
C ARG A 85 1.35 3.32 13.02
N TYR A 86 1.47 2.21 12.29
CA TYR A 86 1.23 2.15 10.86
C TYR A 86 0.02 1.30 10.55
N THR A 87 -0.93 1.85 9.79
CA THR A 87 -1.99 1.04 9.19
C THR A 87 -1.45 0.35 7.95
N VAL A 88 -1.56 -0.95 7.87
CA VAL A 88 -1.09 -1.76 6.74
C VAL A 88 -2.23 -2.02 5.78
N TYR A 89 -2.03 -1.63 4.53
CA TYR A 89 -2.95 -1.88 3.42
C TYR A 89 -2.34 -2.89 2.46
N LYS A 90 -3.07 -3.96 2.18
CA LYS A 90 -2.72 -4.96 1.19
C LYS A 90 -3.27 -4.57 -0.17
N ASN A 91 -2.40 -4.45 -1.16
CA ASN A 91 -2.77 -4.07 -2.53
C ASN A 91 -2.30 -5.17 -3.51
N PRO A 92 -3.21 -5.96 -4.09
CA PRO A 92 -2.86 -7.02 -5.04
C PRO A 92 -2.38 -6.49 -6.40
N TYR A 93 -2.61 -5.21 -6.70
CA TYR A 93 -2.18 -4.59 -7.97
C TYR A 93 -0.79 -3.95 -7.91
N MET A 94 -0.10 -4.09 -6.79
CA MET A 94 1.23 -3.53 -6.59
C MET A 94 2.31 -4.52 -7.03
N LEU A 95 3.49 -4.03 -7.39
CA LEU A 95 4.65 -4.88 -7.64
C LEU A 95 5.03 -5.66 -6.38
N ASP A 96 5.27 -6.96 -6.54
CA ASP A 96 5.38 -7.92 -5.43
C ASP A 96 6.51 -7.61 -4.43
N ASN A 97 7.59 -7.02 -4.89
CA ASN A 97 8.76 -6.70 -4.09
C ASN A 97 8.79 -5.25 -3.56
N THR A 98 7.65 -4.56 -3.54
CA THR A 98 7.62 -3.14 -3.20
C THR A 98 6.74 -2.88 -1.98
N ILE A 99 7.25 -2.07 -1.04
CA ILE A 99 6.50 -1.51 0.08
C ILE A 99 6.50 0.00 -0.07
N LEU A 100 5.33 0.61 -0.04
CA LEU A 100 5.16 2.05 0.00
C LEU A 100 4.88 2.47 1.44
N VAL A 101 5.70 3.37 1.95
CA VAL A 101 5.57 3.96 3.30
C VAL A 101 5.19 5.42 3.13
N GLY A 102 4.14 5.89 3.77
CA GLY A 102 3.69 7.25 3.57
C GLY A 102 3.11 7.90 4.80
N PHE A 103 3.06 9.23 4.73
CA PHE A 103 2.38 10.07 5.70
C PHE A 103 1.17 10.73 5.06
N ARG A 104 0.04 10.68 5.74
CA ARG A 104 -1.17 11.38 5.38
C ARG A 104 -1.60 12.26 6.54
N GLY A 105 -1.56 13.57 6.33
CA GLY A 105 -2.09 14.53 7.28
C GLY A 105 -3.56 14.88 7.03
N SER A 106 -4.14 15.61 7.95
CA SER A 106 -5.52 16.12 7.86
C SER A 106 -5.62 17.47 7.16
N ASN A 107 -4.51 18.21 7.10
CA ASN A 107 -4.47 19.56 6.53
C ASN A 107 -4.04 19.55 5.06
N PHE A 108 -4.48 20.55 4.30
CA PHE A 108 -4.08 20.74 2.90
C PHE A 108 -2.54 20.86 2.74
N LEU A 109 -1.86 21.49 3.67
CA LEU A 109 -0.39 21.63 3.67
C LEU A 109 0.36 20.32 3.90
N GLU A 110 -0.32 19.28 4.38
CA GLU A 110 0.21 17.94 4.65
C GLU A 110 -0.16 16.94 3.57
N THR A 111 -0.65 17.42 2.43
CA THR A 111 -1.08 16.61 1.31
C THR A 111 0.11 16.25 0.42
N GLY A 112 0.43 14.97 0.31
CA GLY A 112 1.50 14.48 -0.54
C GLY A 112 1.06 14.22 -1.98
N ALA A 113 -0.11 13.63 -2.17
CA ALA A 113 -0.70 13.36 -3.48
C ALA A 113 -2.17 13.75 -3.49
N VAL A 114 -2.64 14.23 -4.63
CA VAL A 114 -4.02 14.65 -4.83
C VAL A 114 -4.65 13.81 -5.94
N TYR A 115 -5.82 13.29 -5.66
CA TYR A 115 -6.72 12.71 -6.66
C TYR A 115 -7.97 13.60 -6.72
N ALA A 116 -8.19 14.21 -7.87
CA ALA A 116 -9.30 15.13 -8.11
C ALA A 116 -10.22 14.59 -9.21
N PRO A 117 -11.31 13.91 -8.87
CA PRO A 117 -12.32 13.51 -9.82
C PRO A 117 -13.11 14.76 -10.25
N TYR A 118 -13.07 15.06 -11.52
CA TYR A 118 -13.72 16.23 -12.10
C TYR A 118 -15.05 15.85 -12.76
N VAL A 119 -15.12 14.69 -13.39
CA VAL A 119 -16.36 14.10 -13.85
C VAL A 119 -16.56 12.77 -13.13
N PRO A 120 -17.62 12.61 -12.33
CA PRO A 120 -17.92 11.33 -11.70
C PRO A 120 -18.24 10.26 -12.76
N MET A 121 -18.39 9.03 -12.33
CA MET A 121 -18.76 7.95 -13.25
C MET A 121 -20.15 8.22 -13.84
N ILE A 122 -20.17 8.46 -15.16
CA ILE A 122 -21.40 8.71 -15.94
C ILE A 122 -21.60 7.53 -16.88
N MET A 123 -22.81 6.98 -16.90
CA MET A 123 -23.21 5.97 -17.85
C MET A 123 -24.02 6.61 -18.97
N THR A 124 -23.69 6.27 -20.23
CA THR A 124 -24.50 6.68 -21.37
C THR A 124 -25.82 5.87 -21.42
N PRO A 125 -26.89 6.43 -21.93
CA PRO A 125 -28.09 5.65 -22.26
C PRO A 125 -27.73 4.54 -23.26
N LEU A 126 -28.61 3.56 -23.37
CA LEU A 126 -28.46 2.52 -24.38
C LEU A 126 -28.68 3.15 -25.77
N VAL A 127 -27.67 3.04 -26.62
CA VAL A 127 -27.70 3.54 -28.01
C VAL A 127 -27.52 2.34 -28.93
N TYR A 128 -28.36 2.25 -29.95
CA TYR A 128 -28.20 1.24 -30.99
C TYR A 128 -27.33 1.78 -32.13
N ASP A 129 -26.38 0.99 -32.56
CA ASP A 129 -25.54 1.34 -33.69
C ASP A 129 -26.40 1.28 -34.99
N PRO A 130 -26.45 2.36 -35.78
CA PRO A 130 -27.30 2.42 -36.99
C PRO A 130 -26.83 1.45 -38.09
N GLN A 131 -25.60 0.94 -38.07
CA GLN A 131 -25.10 0.03 -39.10
C GLN A 131 -25.42 -1.45 -38.85
N ASN A 132 -25.47 -1.88 -37.60
CA ASN A 132 -25.61 -3.30 -37.26
C ASN A 132 -26.62 -3.56 -36.13
N PHE A 133 -27.34 -2.54 -35.67
CA PHE A 133 -28.33 -2.59 -34.58
C PHE A 133 -27.81 -3.20 -33.26
N THR A 134 -26.47 -3.22 -33.05
CA THR A 134 -25.90 -3.71 -31.80
C THR A 134 -26.10 -2.69 -30.68
N PRO A 135 -26.59 -3.12 -29.49
CA PRO A 135 -26.74 -2.22 -28.36
C PRO A 135 -25.36 -1.84 -27.78
N ARG A 136 -25.12 -0.56 -27.60
CA ARG A 136 -23.90 -0.01 -26.99
C ARG A 136 -24.24 0.80 -25.78
N LYS A 137 -23.46 0.58 -24.70
CA LYS A 137 -23.50 1.36 -23.47
C LYS A 137 -22.10 1.71 -23.03
N GLY A 138 -21.83 2.97 -22.79
CA GLY A 138 -20.53 3.46 -22.38
C GLY A 138 -20.50 3.91 -20.92
N VAL A 139 -19.36 3.76 -20.28
CA VAL A 139 -19.08 4.33 -18.97
C VAL A 139 -17.90 5.29 -19.12
N MET A 140 -18.05 6.49 -18.61
CA MET A 140 -17.02 7.53 -18.68
C MET A 140 -16.76 8.12 -17.31
N THR A 141 -15.50 8.33 -17.01
CA THR A 141 -15.05 9.12 -15.86
C THR A 141 -13.85 10.00 -16.28
N ARG A 142 -13.73 11.16 -15.67
CA ARG A 142 -12.55 12.02 -15.84
C ARG A 142 -11.98 12.42 -14.49
N TYR A 143 -10.69 12.25 -14.33
CA TYR A 143 -10.00 12.60 -13.09
C TYR A 143 -8.59 13.13 -13.38
N ALA A 144 -8.08 13.91 -12.48
CA ALA A 144 -6.68 14.33 -12.45
C ALA A 144 -6.00 13.74 -11.22
N LYS A 145 -4.73 13.38 -11.36
CA LYS A 145 -3.88 12.94 -10.25
C LYS A 145 -2.54 13.67 -10.33
N LYS A 146 -2.06 14.13 -9.19
CA LYS A 146 -0.76 14.79 -9.10
C LYS A 146 -0.08 14.51 -7.77
N MET A 147 1.21 14.22 -7.83
CA MET A 147 2.09 14.23 -6.66
C MET A 147 2.50 15.68 -6.40
N VAL A 148 2.13 16.22 -5.25
CA VAL A 148 2.45 17.60 -4.85
C VAL A 148 3.76 17.63 -4.08
N ARG A 149 3.91 16.73 -3.11
CA ARG A 149 5.09 16.61 -2.26
C ARG A 149 5.52 15.15 -2.14
N PRO A 150 6.49 14.71 -2.93
CA PRO A 150 6.99 13.33 -2.88
C PRO A 150 7.71 12.99 -1.56
N GLU A 151 8.13 14.01 -0.80
CA GLU A 151 8.83 13.88 0.48
C GLU A 151 8.02 13.17 1.57
N PHE A 152 6.69 13.16 1.45
CA PHE A 152 5.81 12.44 2.36
C PHE A 152 5.75 10.93 2.10
N TYR A 153 6.41 10.46 1.04
CA TYR A 153 6.41 9.06 0.66
C TYR A 153 7.81 8.49 0.59
N GLY A 154 7.94 7.24 1.00
CA GLY A 154 9.14 6.45 0.85
C GLY A 154 8.84 5.09 0.27
N LYS A 155 9.80 4.53 -0.45
CA LYS A 155 9.72 3.20 -1.05
C LYS A 155 10.76 2.29 -0.44
N VAL A 156 10.35 1.11 0.01
CA VAL A 156 11.25 0.02 0.38
C VAL A 156 11.14 -1.06 -0.68
N ILE A 157 12.26 -1.50 -1.20
CA ILE A 157 12.34 -2.62 -2.13
C ILE A 157 12.81 -3.83 -1.34
N VAL A 158 12.06 -4.90 -1.40
CA VAL A 158 12.38 -6.19 -0.80
C VAL A 158 12.96 -7.06 -1.92
N ALA A 159 14.19 -7.50 -1.76
CA ALA A 159 14.84 -8.38 -2.74
C ALA A 159 14.72 -9.84 -2.29
N ASP A 160 14.81 -10.76 -3.25
CA ASP A 160 14.85 -12.22 -3.04
C ASP A 160 13.62 -12.78 -2.27
N ILE A 161 12.43 -12.30 -2.60
CA ILE A 161 11.16 -12.77 -2.01
C ILE A 161 10.89 -14.23 -2.40
N ASP A 162 11.31 -14.67 -3.58
CA ASP A 162 11.04 -16.01 -4.13
C ASP A 162 11.66 -17.16 -3.31
N GLN A 163 12.39 -16.83 -2.24
CA GLN A 163 13.04 -17.80 -1.36
C GLN A 163 12.33 -17.98 0.01
N VAL A 164 11.12 -17.46 0.13
CA VAL A 164 10.31 -17.54 1.35
C VAL A 164 9.58 -18.90 1.44
#